data_65e3d128f5a381ec7fa120b539626c31
#
_entry.id   65e3d128f5a381ec7fa120b539626c31
#
_cell.length_a   1.000
_cell.length_b   1.000
_cell.length_c   1.000
_cell.angle_alpha   90.00
_cell.angle_beta   90.00
_cell.angle_gamma   90.00
#
_symmetry.space_group_name_H-M   'P 1'
#
loop_
_entity.id
_entity.type
_entity.pdbx_description
1 polymer ?
#
loop_
_entity_poly.entity_id
_entity_poly.type
_entity_poly.pdbx_seq_one_letter_code
_entity_poly.pdbx_strand_id
1 'polypeptide(L)'
;VLERIRKDSEIAVRQGSTQIVLSDKNISDDRLPVPMLLAVGAVNTYLIKHKLRGYVSINVQSGEAMDTHSFATLIGVGATTVNPYLALDGLYQRFEKKLFGKFQYEECVSRYIKSVNSGLLKIMSKMGISVISSYRGGCNFETVGLSRTVVSEYFPGVISKISGIGLSGIEKKLRSIHEKAFTNEDKVLPIGGIYRYRKNGEVHQYQGKLIHLLQSA
;
A
#
# COMPACT_ATOMS: atom_id res chain seq x y z
N VAL A 1 -13.49 10.43 9.03
CA VAL A 1 -12.38 9.57 9.54
C VAL A 1 -11.04 10.26 9.29
N LEU A 2 -10.68 10.62 8.06
CA LEU A 2 -9.37 11.22 7.72
C LEU A 2 -9.08 12.50 8.51
N GLU A 3 -10.06 13.40 8.69
CA GLU A 3 -9.90 14.59 9.52
C GLU A 3 -9.59 14.24 10.99
N ARG A 4 -10.24 13.21 11.52
CA ARG A 4 -9.96 12.76 12.89
C ARG A 4 -8.52 12.28 13.01
N ILE A 5 -8.06 11.42 12.09
CA ILE A 5 -6.68 10.90 12.09
C ILE A 5 -5.65 12.05 12.01
N ARG A 6 -5.91 13.07 11.20
CA ARG A 6 -5.07 14.27 11.10
C ARG A 6 -4.97 15.02 12.44
N LYS A 7 -6.12 15.31 13.06
CA LYS A 7 -6.19 16.04 14.34
C LYS A 7 -5.57 15.23 15.48
N ASP A 8 -5.89 13.94 15.57
CA ASP A 8 -5.30 13.06 16.60
C ASP A 8 -3.77 13.02 16.48
N SER A 9 -3.25 12.97 15.24
CA SER A 9 -1.81 13.01 14.97
C SER A 9 -1.19 14.35 15.39
N GLU A 10 -1.84 15.47 15.10
CA GLU A 10 -1.38 16.80 15.54
C GLU A 10 -1.33 16.91 17.05
N ILE A 11 -2.38 16.50 17.74
CA ILE A 11 -2.46 16.51 19.20
C ILE A 11 -1.32 15.68 19.79
N ALA A 12 -1.12 14.46 19.31
CA ALA A 12 -0.05 13.59 19.77
C ALA A 12 1.33 14.24 19.64
N VAL A 13 1.63 14.83 18.47
CA VAL A 13 2.93 15.51 18.25
C VAL A 13 3.10 16.72 19.17
N ARG A 14 2.06 17.54 19.35
CA ARG A 14 2.09 18.70 20.26
C ARG A 14 2.26 18.29 21.71
N GLN A 15 1.82 17.10 22.09
CA GLN A 15 2.04 16.50 23.40
C GLN A 15 3.42 15.83 23.56
N GLY A 16 4.28 15.92 22.55
CA GLY A 16 5.66 15.42 22.62
C GLY A 16 5.86 14.00 22.07
N SER A 17 4.85 13.41 21.42
CA SER A 17 5.04 12.12 20.77
C SER A 17 6.00 12.25 19.57
N THR A 18 7.06 11.45 19.58
CA THR A 18 8.07 11.39 18.49
C THR A 18 7.78 10.31 17.48
N GLN A 19 6.80 9.45 17.75
CA GLN A 19 6.38 8.37 16.88
C GLN A 19 4.85 8.27 16.83
N ILE A 20 4.32 8.17 15.63
CA ILE A 20 2.92 7.87 15.37
C ILE A 20 2.86 6.52 14.66
N VAL A 21 1.96 5.64 15.08
CA VAL A 21 1.67 4.36 14.42
C VAL A 21 0.30 4.43 13.78
N LEU A 22 0.26 4.30 12.45
CA LEU A 22 -0.97 4.11 11.70
C LEU A 22 -1.16 2.60 11.48
N SER A 23 -2.26 2.06 11.97
CA SER A 23 -2.52 0.61 11.94
C SER A 23 -3.91 0.31 11.42
N ASP A 24 -4.00 -0.68 10.51
CA ASP A 24 -5.25 -1.27 10.03
C ASP A 24 -5.54 -2.65 10.68
N LYS A 25 -4.80 -3.04 11.70
CA LYS A 25 -4.87 -4.39 12.29
C LYS A 25 -6.22 -4.72 12.95
N ASN A 26 -6.97 -3.70 13.39
CA ASN A 26 -8.24 -3.89 14.08
C ASN A 26 -9.44 -3.88 13.11
N ILE A 27 -9.38 -4.71 12.06
CA ILE A 27 -10.46 -4.92 11.10
C ILE A 27 -11.45 -5.92 11.69
N SER A 28 -12.75 -5.65 11.56
CA SER A 28 -13.85 -6.57 11.92
C SER A 28 -15.01 -6.35 10.94
N ASP A 29 -16.07 -7.12 11.04
CA ASP A 29 -17.24 -7.01 10.18
C ASP A 29 -17.90 -5.61 10.21
N ASP A 30 -17.82 -4.92 11.34
CA ASP A 30 -18.32 -3.55 11.56
C ASP A 30 -17.24 -2.47 11.40
N ARG A 31 -15.98 -2.82 11.19
CA ARG A 31 -14.84 -1.90 11.15
C ARG A 31 -14.04 -1.98 9.86
N LEU A 32 -14.34 -1.08 8.96
CA LEU A 32 -13.63 -0.92 7.68
C LEU A 32 -12.27 -0.22 7.88
N PRO A 33 -11.18 -0.73 7.27
CA PRO A 33 -9.91 -0.01 7.24
C PRO A 33 -9.97 1.18 6.27
N VAL A 34 -9.28 2.27 6.61
CA VAL A 34 -8.94 3.30 5.61
C VAL A 34 -7.74 2.80 4.82
N PRO A 35 -7.69 2.98 3.48
CA PRO A 35 -6.50 2.62 2.72
C PRO A 35 -5.26 3.25 3.33
N MET A 36 -4.27 2.43 3.65
CA MET A 36 -3.11 2.90 4.40
C MET A 36 -2.35 4.01 3.69
N LEU A 37 -2.24 3.92 2.36
CA LEU A 37 -1.61 4.97 1.56
C LEU A 37 -2.31 6.32 1.71
N LEU A 38 -3.65 6.31 1.75
CA LEU A 38 -4.46 7.52 1.95
C LEU A 38 -4.30 8.07 3.38
N ALA A 39 -4.25 7.21 4.38
CA ALA A 39 -4.03 7.61 5.77
C ALA A 39 -2.65 8.25 5.96
N VAL A 40 -1.59 7.65 5.40
CA VAL A 40 -0.23 8.20 5.42
C VAL A 40 -0.18 9.56 4.70
N GLY A 41 -0.73 9.66 3.50
CA GLY A 41 -0.78 10.91 2.74
C GLY A 41 -1.52 12.01 3.48
N ALA A 42 -2.65 11.68 4.12
CA ALA A 42 -3.44 12.61 4.92
C ALA A 42 -2.64 13.16 6.11
N VAL A 43 -2.01 12.29 6.90
CA VAL A 43 -1.24 12.67 8.09
C VAL A 43 0.04 13.42 7.69
N ASN A 44 0.81 12.89 6.74
CA ASN A 44 2.07 13.48 6.29
C ASN A 44 1.85 14.91 5.77
N THR A 45 0.89 15.09 4.86
CA THR A 45 0.57 16.40 4.27
C THR A 45 0.06 17.39 5.32
N TYR A 46 -0.78 16.93 6.23
CA TYR A 46 -1.31 17.76 7.32
C TYR A 46 -0.20 18.21 8.25
N LEU A 47 0.66 17.32 8.70
CA LEU A 47 1.79 17.66 9.59
C LEU A 47 2.82 18.57 8.91
N ILE A 48 3.04 18.43 7.58
CA ILE A 48 3.88 19.37 6.82
C ILE A 48 3.28 20.78 6.84
N LYS A 49 1.98 20.93 6.52
CA LYS A 49 1.28 22.21 6.53
C LYS A 49 1.34 22.92 7.90
N HIS A 50 1.33 22.14 8.99
CA HIS A 50 1.42 22.64 10.35
C HIS A 50 2.86 22.75 10.90
N LYS A 51 3.88 22.50 10.06
CA LYS A 51 5.31 22.53 10.43
C LYS A 51 5.68 21.54 11.55
N LEU A 52 4.95 20.45 11.67
CA LEU A 52 5.13 19.43 12.71
C LEU A 52 5.83 18.16 12.21
N ARG A 53 5.92 17.98 10.90
CA ARG A 53 6.43 16.73 10.30
C ARG A 53 7.86 16.39 10.70
N GLY A 54 8.71 17.38 10.97
CA GLY A 54 10.10 17.18 11.37
C GLY A 54 10.28 16.58 12.77
N TYR A 55 9.26 16.64 13.62
CA TYR A 55 9.33 16.18 15.02
C TYR A 55 8.89 14.73 15.21
N VAL A 56 8.37 14.06 14.17
CA VAL A 56 7.71 12.78 14.33
C VAL A 56 8.02 11.81 13.21
N SER A 57 8.16 10.53 13.55
CA SER A 57 8.18 9.41 12.63
C SER A 57 6.76 8.86 12.40
N ILE A 58 6.39 8.63 11.14
CA ILE A 58 5.14 7.98 10.77
C ILE A 58 5.45 6.50 10.50
N ASN A 59 5.06 5.65 11.42
CA ASN A 59 5.23 4.21 11.34
C ASN A 59 3.93 3.57 10.86
N VAL A 60 4.02 2.66 9.92
CA VAL A 60 2.87 2.00 9.31
C VAL A 60 2.83 0.54 9.72
N GLN A 61 1.68 0.07 10.17
CA GLN A 61 1.39 -1.35 10.37
C GLN A 61 0.19 -1.71 9.48
N SER A 62 0.44 -2.41 8.37
CA SER A 62 -0.60 -2.61 7.36
C SER A 62 -0.61 -4.00 6.76
N GLY A 63 -1.83 -4.54 6.59
CA GLY A 63 -2.10 -5.74 5.83
C GLY A 63 -2.00 -5.53 4.31
N GLU A 64 -2.08 -4.28 3.83
CA GLU A 64 -1.97 -3.96 2.40
C GLU A 64 -0.52 -4.03 1.88
N ALA A 65 0.47 -3.92 2.78
CA ALA A 65 1.89 -3.87 2.41
C ALA A 65 2.46 -5.28 2.19
N MET A 66 2.34 -5.82 0.99
CA MET A 66 2.79 -7.18 0.67
C MET A 66 3.98 -7.26 -0.27
N ASP A 67 4.11 -6.33 -1.20
CA ASP A 67 5.10 -6.32 -2.27
C ASP A 67 5.95 -5.03 -2.29
N THR A 68 7.03 -5.04 -3.06
CA THR A 68 7.93 -3.90 -3.19
C THR A 68 7.21 -2.61 -3.59
N HIS A 69 6.18 -2.68 -4.43
CA HIS A 69 5.44 -1.49 -4.87
C HIS A 69 4.69 -0.83 -3.71
N SER A 70 4.04 -1.62 -2.87
CA SER A 70 3.34 -1.13 -1.67
C SER A 70 4.30 -0.41 -0.71
N PHE A 71 5.49 -0.98 -0.48
CA PHE A 71 6.52 -0.32 0.33
C PHE A 71 7.02 0.97 -0.32
N ALA A 72 7.32 0.93 -1.62
CA ALA A 72 7.81 2.09 -2.35
C ALA A 72 6.82 3.26 -2.31
N THR A 73 5.54 3.00 -2.50
CA THR A 73 4.49 4.02 -2.45
C THR A 73 4.29 4.58 -1.04
N LEU A 74 4.21 3.73 -0.01
CA LEU A 74 4.06 4.16 1.39
C LEU A 74 5.23 5.05 1.84
N ILE A 75 6.48 4.64 1.58
CA ILE A 75 7.67 5.42 1.92
C ILE A 75 7.70 6.71 1.09
N GLY A 76 7.42 6.63 -0.19
CA GLY A 76 7.40 7.78 -1.09
C GLY A 76 6.36 8.82 -0.74
N VAL A 77 5.27 8.46 -0.06
CA VAL A 77 4.26 9.41 0.46
C VAL A 77 4.62 9.93 1.85
N GLY A 78 5.59 9.32 2.54
CA GLY A 78 6.09 9.86 3.80
C GLY A 78 6.18 8.88 4.97
N ALA A 79 5.86 7.60 4.81
CA ALA A 79 6.08 6.61 5.88
C ALA A 79 7.55 6.49 6.23
N THR A 80 7.85 6.41 7.52
CA THR A 80 9.22 6.20 8.03
C THR A 80 9.56 4.73 8.09
N THR A 81 8.65 3.91 8.60
CA THR A 81 8.78 2.47 8.66
C THR A 81 7.50 1.79 8.22
N VAL A 82 7.59 0.54 7.75
CA VAL A 82 6.44 -0.25 7.34
C VAL A 82 6.55 -1.64 7.96
N ASN A 83 5.55 -2.02 8.75
CA ASN A 83 5.37 -3.36 9.28
C ASN A 83 4.29 -4.09 8.47
N PRO A 84 4.65 -5.07 7.63
CA PRO A 84 3.73 -5.83 6.78
C PRO A 84 3.19 -7.05 7.53
N TYR A 85 2.43 -6.87 8.60
CA TYR A 85 2.04 -7.96 9.50
C TYR A 85 1.36 -9.12 8.77
N LEU A 86 0.47 -8.85 7.80
CA LEU A 86 -0.22 -9.90 7.07
C LEU A 86 0.69 -10.69 6.13
N ALA A 87 1.70 -10.05 5.53
CA ALA A 87 2.71 -10.75 4.74
C ALA A 87 3.55 -11.68 5.63
N LEU A 88 3.92 -11.23 6.83
CA LEU A 88 4.63 -12.05 7.81
C LEU A 88 3.80 -13.22 8.30
N ASP A 89 2.52 -13.01 8.60
CA ASP A 89 1.58 -14.07 8.96
C ASP A 89 1.42 -15.08 7.81
N GLY A 90 1.35 -14.61 6.58
CA GLY A 90 1.31 -15.47 5.39
C GLY A 90 2.58 -16.30 5.21
N LEU A 91 3.76 -15.76 5.53
CA LEU A 91 5.01 -16.51 5.55
C LEU A 91 5.00 -17.58 6.66
N TYR A 92 4.51 -17.21 7.85
CA TYR A 92 4.40 -18.15 8.96
C TYR A 92 3.49 -19.33 8.62
N GLN A 93 2.30 -19.07 8.09
CA GLN A 93 1.36 -20.12 7.67
C GLN A 93 1.95 -21.06 6.60
N ARG A 94 2.73 -20.52 5.67
CA ARG A 94 3.42 -21.33 4.65
C ARG A 94 4.56 -22.14 5.22
N PHE A 95 5.26 -21.60 6.21
CA PHE A 95 6.29 -22.33 6.96
C PHE A 95 5.68 -23.52 7.72
N GLU A 96 4.61 -23.30 8.45
CA GLU A 96 3.87 -24.37 9.15
C GLU A 96 3.42 -25.49 8.21
N LYS A 97 3.01 -25.14 6.99
CA LYS A 97 2.65 -26.10 5.93
C LYS A 97 3.86 -26.73 5.24
N LYS A 98 5.10 -26.47 5.71
CA LYS A 98 6.37 -27.00 5.18
C LYS A 98 6.60 -26.68 3.68
N LEU A 99 6.04 -25.57 3.19
CA LEU A 99 6.15 -25.18 1.77
C LEU A 99 7.50 -24.57 1.40
N PHE A 100 8.32 -24.24 2.39
CA PHE A 100 9.65 -23.66 2.19
C PHE A 100 10.80 -24.68 2.31
N GLY A 101 10.48 -25.97 2.34
CA GLY A 101 11.48 -27.05 2.38
C GLY A 101 12.30 -27.03 3.66
N LYS A 102 13.62 -26.81 3.55
CA LYS A 102 14.56 -26.87 4.69
C LYS A 102 14.78 -25.52 5.39
N PHE A 103 14.21 -24.44 4.89
CA PHE A 103 14.42 -23.12 5.48
C PHE A 103 13.72 -22.98 6.84
N GLN A 104 14.40 -22.34 7.79
CA GLN A 104 13.82 -21.92 9.05
C GLN A 104 12.96 -20.65 8.84
N TYR A 105 12.02 -20.38 9.75
CA TYR A 105 11.11 -19.24 9.62
C TYR A 105 11.85 -17.90 9.55
N GLU A 106 12.86 -17.72 10.40
CA GLU A 106 13.69 -16.50 10.43
C GLU A 106 14.43 -16.27 9.11
N GLU A 107 14.85 -17.34 8.46
CA GLU A 107 15.46 -17.27 7.14
C GLU A 107 14.45 -16.85 6.08
N CYS A 108 13.23 -17.38 6.14
CA CYS A 108 12.16 -16.98 5.22
C CYS A 108 11.83 -15.48 5.36
N VAL A 109 11.72 -14.98 6.60
CA VAL A 109 11.49 -13.56 6.88
C VAL A 109 12.67 -12.72 6.39
N SER A 110 13.91 -13.13 6.67
CA SER A 110 15.11 -12.43 6.20
C SER A 110 15.19 -12.34 4.67
N ARG A 111 14.84 -13.40 3.97
CA ARG A 111 14.77 -13.43 2.49
C ARG A 111 13.68 -12.51 1.95
N TYR A 112 12.53 -12.46 2.59
CA TYR A 112 11.46 -11.53 2.24
C TYR A 112 11.91 -10.08 2.39
N ILE A 113 12.47 -9.72 3.55
CA ILE A 113 13.00 -8.38 3.81
C ILE A 113 14.07 -8.01 2.78
N LYS A 114 15.01 -8.92 2.51
CA LYS A 114 16.06 -8.72 1.51
C LYS A 114 15.50 -8.50 0.11
N SER A 115 14.44 -9.23 -0.25
CA SER A 115 13.76 -9.06 -1.56
C SER A 115 13.12 -7.68 -1.69
N VAL A 116 12.38 -7.23 -0.66
CA VAL A 116 11.77 -5.90 -0.63
C VAL A 116 12.84 -4.80 -0.70
N ASN A 117 13.89 -4.91 0.13
CA ASN A 117 15.00 -3.95 0.14
C ASN A 117 15.71 -3.87 -1.22
N SER A 118 15.99 -5.01 -1.84
CA SER A 118 16.61 -5.06 -3.17
C SER A 118 15.72 -4.40 -4.23
N GLY A 119 14.41 -4.60 -4.13
CA GLY A 119 13.44 -3.93 -5.00
C GLY A 119 13.40 -2.41 -4.80
N LEU A 120 13.41 -1.93 -3.55
CA LEU A 120 13.48 -0.51 -3.23
C LEU A 120 14.77 0.13 -3.74
N LEU A 121 15.92 -0.52 -3.51
CA LEU A 121 17.21 -0.04 -4.02
C LEU A 121 17.22 0.04 -5.55
N LYS A 122 16.60 -0.92 -6.23
CA LYS A 122 16.45 -0.88 -7.69
C LYS A 122 15.61 0.31 -8.16
N ILE A 123 14.50 0.61 -7.48
CA ILE A 123 13.64 1.76 -7.78
C ILE A 123 14.44 3.06 -7.57
N MET A 124 15.08 3.22 -6.41
CA MET A 124 15.89 4.39 -6.07
C MET A 124 17.05 4.60 -7.06
N SER A 125 17.75 3.51 -7.42
CA SER A 125 18.84 3.55 -8.40
C SER A 125 18.37 4.08 -9.76
N LYS A 126 17.20 3.64 -10.24
CA LYS A 126 16.63 4.15 -11.50
C LYS A 126 16.25 5.63 -11.44
N MET A 127 15.96 6.15 -10.25
CA MET A 127 15.65 7.57 -10.02
C MET A 127 16.90 8.41 -9.71
N GLY A 128 18.07 7.80 -9.59
CA GLY A 128 19.30 8.47 -9.20
C GLY A 128 19.34 8.88 -7.72
N ILE A 129 18.54 8.23 -6.86
CA ILE A 129 18.45 8.52 -5.43
C ILE A 129 19.30 7.51 -4.65
N SER A 130 20.29 8.01 -3.90
CA SER A 130 21.24 7.18 -3.16
C SER A 130 20.84 6.90 -1.71
N VAL A 131 20.00 7.75 -1.10
CA VAL A 131 19.60 7.62 0.30
C VAL A 131 18.08 7.63 0.46
N ILE A 132 17.56 6.77 1.33
CA ILE A 132 16.12 6.60 1.54
C ILE A 132 15.44 7.88 2.07
N SER A 133 16.15 8.72 2.80
CA SER A 133 15.64 9.99 3.29
C SER A 133 15.30 10.96 2.16
N SER A 134 15.98 10.90 1.02
CA SER A 134 15.67 11.70 -0.17
C SER A 134 14.52 11.10 -1.00
N TYR A 135 14.25 9.82 -0.86
CA TYR A 135 13.12 9.14 -1.48
C TYR A 135 11.82 9.36 -0.68
N ARG A 136 11.92 9.35 0.65
CA ARG A 136 10.79 9.45 1.57
C ARG A 136 10.07 10.79 1.44
N GLY A 137 8.78 10.73 1.14
CA GLY A 137 7.97 11.93 0.95
C GLY A 137 8.22 12.67 -0.36
N GLY A 138 9.04 12.14 -1.25
CA GLY A 138 9.37 12.75 -2.54
C GLY A 138 8.21 12.70 -3.55
N CYS A 139 7.18 11.88 -3.31
CA CYS A 139 5.98 11.76 -4.15
C CYS A 139 6.29 11.57 -5.65
N ASN A 140 7.35 10.83 -5.97
CA ASN A 140 7.83 10.60 -7.34
C ASN A 140 6.99 9.53 -8.06
N PHE A 141 5.68 9.75 -8.15
CA PHE A 141 4.71 8.83 -8.74
C PHE A 141 3.82 9.54 -9.74
N GLU A 142 3.22 8.77 -10.62
CA GLU A 142 2.03 9.14 -11.37
C GLU A 142 0.81 8.45 -10.77
N THR A 143 -0.28 9.20 -10.61
CA THR A 143 -1.57 8.66 -10.18
C THR A 143 -2.48 8.49 -11.37
N VAL A 144 -3.07 7.32 -11.49
CA VAL A 144 -4.05 6.98 -12.52
C VAL A 144 -5.36 6.55 -11.85
N GLY A 145 -6.46 7.16 -12.24
CA GLY A 145 -7.79 6.75 -11.79
C GLY A 145 -8.24 7.32 -10.44
N LEU A 146 -7.48 8.24 -9.83
CA LEU A 146 -7.93 9.03 -8.68
C LEU A 146 -8.31 10.45 -9.10
N SER A 147 -9.33 11.03 -8.46
CA SER A 147 -9.73 12.39 -8.74
C SER A 147 -8.61 13.38 -8.41
N ARG A 148 -8.48 14.43 -9.21
CA ARG A 148 -7.47 15.47 -8.98
C ARG A 148 -7.62 16.13 -7.62
N THR A 149 -8.85 16.24 -7.11
CA THR A 149 -9.14 16.77 -5.76
C THR A 149 -8.50 15.91 -4.68
N VAL A 150 -8.65 14.59 -4.75
CA VAL A 150 -8.02 13.64 -3.81
C VAL A 150 -6.49 13.74 -3.91
N VAL A 151 -5.94 13.78 -5.12
CA VAL A 151 -4.49 13.86 -5.32
C VAL A 151 -3.94 15.16 -4.77
N SER A 152 -4.54 16.30 -5.09
CA SER A 152 -4.05 17.61 -4.61
C SER A 152 -4.13 17.76 -3.09
N GLU A 153 -5.10 17.12 -2.45
CA GLU A 153 -5.29 17.24 -0.99
C GLU A 153 -4.38 16.30 -0.19
N TYR A 154 -4.28 15.04 -0.62
CA TYR A 154 -3.60 13.98 0.15
C TYR A 154 -2.20 13.63 -0.38
N PHE A 155 -1.93 13.91 -1.65
CA PHE A 155 -0.68 13.58 -2.34
C PHE A 155 -0.15 14.77 -3.14
N PRO A 156 0.06 15.96 -2.52
CA PRO A 156 0.55 17.12 -3.24
C PRO A 156 1.91 16.83 -3.85
N GLY A 157 2.10 17.26 -5.10
CA GLY A 157 3.30 16.97 -5.89
C GLY A 157 3.21 15.74 -6.78
N VAL A 158 2.24 14.85 -6.54
CA VAL A 158 1.99 13.71 -7.43
C VAL A 158 1.28 14.15 -8.71
N ILE A 159 1.76 13.65 -9.84
CA ILE A 159 1.18 13.96 -11.15
C ILE A 159 -0.08 13.12 -11.36
N SER A 160 -1.20 13.76 -11.72
CA SER A 160 -2.46 13.09 -12.08
C SER A 160 -2.86 13.45 -13.50
N LYS A 161 -2.45 12.63 -14.46
CA LYS A 161 -2.83 12.80 -15.88
C LYS A 161 -4.24 12.32 -16.15
N ILE A 162 -4.62 11.17 -15.59
CA ILE A 162 -5.92 10.55 -15.77
C ILE A 162 -6.66 10.61 -14.43
N SER A 163 -7.71 11.46 -14.39
CA SER A 163 -8.60 11.57 -13.24
C SER A 163 -9.52 10.35 -13.12
N GLY A 164 -10.16 10.20 -11.97
CA GLY A 164 -11.05 9.07 -11.70
C GLY A 164 -11.87 9.25 -10.43
N ILE A 165 -11.92 8.21 -9.59
CA ILE A 165 -12.76 8.16 -8.41
C ILE A 165 -12.29 9.11 -7.31
N GLY A 166 -13.25 9.76 -6.65
CA GLY A 166 -13.05 10.53 -5.42
C GLY A 166 -13.16 9.68 -4.16
N LEU A 167 -13.20 10.33 -2.99
CA LEU A 167 -13.31 9.64 -1.70
C LEU A 167 -14.53 8.73 -1.60
N SER A 168 -15.69 9.19 -2.13
CA SER A 168 -16.92 8.37 -2.12
C SER A 168 -16.77 7.11 -2.97
N GLY A 169 -16.09 7.21 -4.11
CA GLY A 169 -15.81 6.04 -4.96
C GLY A 169 -14.84 5.06 -4.29
N ILE A 170 -13.82 5.56 -3.59
CA ILE A 170 -12.89 4.75 -2.79
C ILE A 170 -13.68 4.04 -1.67
N GLU A 171 -14.51 4.77 -0.92
CA GLU A 171 -15.33 4.19 0.14
C GLU A 171 -16.26 3.09 -0.38
N LYS A 172 -16.97 3.35 -1.48
CA LYS A 172 -17.86 2.35 -2.11
C LYS A 172 -17.12 1.07 -2.49
N LYS A 173 -15.93 1.21 -3.08
CA LYS A 173 -15.09 0.06 -3.45
C LYS A 173 -14.63 -0.73 -2.23
N LEU A 174 -14.19 -0.03 -1.18
CA LEU A 174 -13.76 -0.67 0.07
C LEU A 174 -14.90 -1.42 0.75
N ARG A 175 -16.09 -0.81 0.86
CA ARG A 175 -17.28 -1.47 1.42
C ARG A 175 -17.59 -2.76 0.66
N SER A 176 -17.59 -2.73 -0.66
CA SER A 176 -17.86 -3.93 -1.46
C SER A 176 -16.82 -5.04 -1.26
N ILE A 177 -15.55 -4.70 -1.09
CA ILE A 177 -14.49 -5.68 -0.80
C ILE A 177 -14.66 -6.24 0.62
N HIS A 178 -14.94 -5.37 1.58
CA HIS A 178 -15.11 -5.73 2.98
C HIS A 178 -16.34 -6.64 3.18
N GLU A 179 -17.48 -6.28 2.61
CA GLU A 179 -18.69 -7.11 2.63
C GLU A 179 -18.42 -8.53 2.11
N LYS A 180 -17.72 -8.64 0.98
CA LYS A 180 -17.30 -9.95 0.44
C LYS A 180 -16.37 -10.72 1.36
N ALA A 181 -15.50 -10.03 2.10
CA ALA A 181 -14.54 -10.69 3.01
C ALA A 181 -15.22 -11.29 4.25
N PHE A 182 -16.33 -10.69 4.70
CA PHE A 182 -17.07 -11.12 5.89
C PHE A 182 -18.35 -11.89 5.58
N THR A 183 -18.81 -11.95 4.32
CA THR A 183 -19.88 -12.86 3.92
C THR A 183 -19.32 -14.28 3.76
N ASN A 184 -19.97 -15.25 4.41
CA ASN A 184 -19.54 -16.66 4.40
C ASN A 184 -19.86 -17.42 3.09
N GLU A 185 -20.24 -16.71 2.02
CA GLU A 185 -20.80 -17.34 0.82
C GLU A 185 -19.75 -17.99 -0.09
N ASP A 186 -18.53 -17.48 -0.13
CA ASP A 186 -17.49 -18.04 -0.99
C ASP A 186 -16.17 -18.28 -0.25
N LYS A 187 -15.91 -19.53 0.10
CA LYS A 187 -14.61 -19.98 0.64
C LYS A 187 -13.53 -20.12 -0.44
N VAL A 188 -13.87 -19.92 -1.71
CA VAL A 188 -12.95 -20.07 -2.84
C VAL A 188 -12.44 -18.70 -3.26
N LEU A 189 -11.13 -18.52 -3.15
CA LEU A 189 -10.48 -17.29 -3.64
C LEU A 189 -10.62 -17.19 -5.16
N PRO A 190 -10.79 -15.96 -5.70
CA PRO A 190 -10.79 -15.75 -7.14
C PRO A 190 -9.45 -16.17 -7.76
N ILE A 191 -9.48 -16.58 -9.03
CA ILE A 191 -8.28 -17.04 -9.76
C ILE A 191 -7.19 -15.96 -9.81
N GLY A 192 -7.58 -14.69 -9.69
CA GLY A 192 -6.68 -13.56 -9.78
C GLY A 192 -6.18 -13.32 -11.21
N GLY A 193 -4.90 -13.02 -11.34
CA GLY A 193 -4.32 -12.76 -12.68
C GLY A 193 -4.07 -11.28 -12.95
N ILE A 194 -4.06 -10.41 -11.93
CA ILE A 194 -3.86 -8.95 -12.08
C ILE A 194 -2.50 -8.64 -12.70
N TYR A 195 -1.43 -9.24 -12.19
CA TYR A 195 -0.05 -8.97 -12.65
C TYR A 195 0.40 -9.87 -13.80
N ARG A 196 -0.24 -11.00 -13.98
CA ARG A 196 0.06 -11.96 -15.04
C ARG A 196 -1.21 -12.67 -15.47
N TYR A 197 -1.43 -12.74 -16.78
CA TYR A 197 -2.59 -13.45 -17.33
C TYR A 197 -2.74 -14.85 -16.75
N ARG A 198 -3.95 -15.19 -16.35
CA ARG A 198 -4.40 -16.54 -15.96
C ARG A 198 -5.70 -16.86 -16.67
N LYS A 199 -5.79 -18.08 -17.20
CA LYS A 199 -7.04 -18.57 -17.83
C LYS A 199 -8.17 -18.50 -16.81
N ASN A 200 -9.30 -17.90 -17.20
CA ASN A 200 -10.47 -17.64 -16.33
C ASN A 200 -10.22 -16.68 -15.16
N GLY A 201 -9.10 -15.95 -15.15
CA GLY A 201 -8.84 -14.86 -14.21
C GLY A 201 -9.22 -13.49 -14.77
N GLU A 202 -8.53 -12.46 -14.30
CA GLU A 202 -8.73 -11.06 -14.73
C GLU A 202 -8.57 -10.92 -16.26
N VAL A 203 -9.41 -10.09 -16.84
CA VAL A 203 -9.37 -9.79 -18.28
C VAL A 203 -8.30 -8.73 -18.54
N HIS A 204 -7.36 -9.06 -19.42
CA HIS A 204 -6.29 -8.13 -19.83
C HIS A 204 -6.58 -7.60 -21.24
N GLN A 205 -6.23 -6.32 -21.48
CA GLN A 205 -6.32 -5.70 -22.80
C GLN A 205 -5.50 -6.47 -23.84
N TYR A 206 -4.29 -6.89 -23.48
CA TYR A 206 -3.41 -7.70 -24.31
C TYR A 206 -3.43 -9.17 -23.85
N GLN A 207 -4.49 -9.88 -24.18
CA GLN A 207 -4.59 -11.31 -23.90
C GLN A 207 -4.19 -12.15 -25.11
N GLY A 208 -3.82 -13.39 -24.84
CA GLY A 208 -3.28 -14.29 -25.88
C GLY A 208 -4.15 -14.41 -27.13
N LYS A 209 -5.49 -14.38 -27.00
CA LYS A 209 -6.41 -14.43 -28.15
C LYS A 209 -6.26 -13.21 -29.06
N LEU A 210 -6.15 -12.00 -28.50
CA LEU A 210 -5.96 -10.78 -29.28
C LEU A 210 -4.59 -10.78 -29.99
N ILE A 211 -3.54 -11.17 -29.26
CA ILE A 211 -2.20 -11.26 -29.81
C ILE A 211 -2.16 -12.27 -30.96
N HIS A 212 -2.80 -13.43 -30.80
CA HIS A 212 -2.87 -14.45 -31.87
C HIS A 212 -3.59 -13.94 -33.11
N LEU A 213 -4.72 -13.25 -32.93
CA LEU A 213 -5.46 -12.64 -34.05
C LEU A 213 -4.60 -11.61 -34.80
N LEU A 214 -3.88 -10.75 -34.07
CA LEU A 214 -2.97 -9.76 -34.67
C LEU A 214 -1.78 -10.40 -35.41
N GLN A 215 -1.29 -11.53 -34.92
CA GLN A 215 -0.19 -12.27 -35.58
C GLN A 215 -0.64 -13.12 -36.76
N SER A 216 -1.93 -13.41 -36.86
CA SER A 216 -2.52 -14.24 -37.90
C SER A 216 -3.13 -13.42 -39.06
N ALA A 217 -3.19 -12.10 -38.92
CA ALA A 217 -3.68 -11.13 -39.91
C ALA A 217 -2.53 -10.70 -40.84
#